data_58302060f7a3ce7daad6f21843b96fea
#
_entry.id   58302060f7a3ce7daad6f21843b96fea
#
_cell.length_a   1.000
_cell.length_b   1.000
_cell.length_c   1.000
_cell.angle_alpha   90.00
_cell.angle_beta   90.00
_cell.angle_gamma   90.00
#
_symmetry.space_group_name_H-M   'P 1'
#
loop_
_entity.id
_entity.type
_entity.pdbx_description
1 polymer ?
#
loop_
_entity_poly.entity_id
_entity_poly.type
_entity_poly.pdbx_seq_one_letter_code
_entity_poly.pdbx_strand_id
1 'polypeptide(L)'
;KILAFLGAVLFLSDTIYAQQWTSDSHSEYKRDTLPFSQRFIHRLGVEGRAGYIFQTNPFLEYSNHQYKPMKNAYAGHLKYSFQLRPHTVADQAYIGAYQGIGVGYFNFGNPEELGNPLAVYLFQGGRIAQFSPRISLNYEWNFGASFGWKPYDEYDNPENQIIGSKVNAYLNVNLYLKWALSPKFDLMIGATGSHFSNGNTQYPNSGLNTVDCKVGLVYNFNRRADELAQSWQHPIVPPFPRHVSYDLTLFGSWRKKAVAHEGSSGQVPAPGTYNVFGFSFAPMYNFGYKFRAGVALDGVYDHSANMKESYEEENGFYTPPAKKQMALGLSARGEFVMPYFTVGIGLGANVLHGGGDMKSFYQILALKIDVTRNSYLHIGYNLREFHEPNYLMLGIGYRFNNKRPKLF
;
A
#
# COMPACT_ATOMS: atom_id res chain seq x y z
N LYS A 1 11.23 -4.81 6.57
CA LYS A 1 11.21 -3.86 7.72
C LYS A 1 10.02 -2.89 7.64
N ILE A 2 9.64 -2.39 6.46
CA ILE A 2 8.45 -1.52 6.26
C ILE A 2 7.14 -2.28 6.60
N LEU A 3 7.06 -3.57 6.29
CA LEU A 3 5.93 -4.45 6.63
C LEU A 3 5.71 -4.61 8.14
N ALA A 4 6.79 -4.74 8.91
CA ALA A 4 6.73 -4.83 10.37
C ALA A 4 6.26 -3.52 11.00
N PHE A 5 6.62 -2.37 10.40
CA PHE A 5 6.19 -1.05 10.83
C PHE A 5 4.69 -0.83 10.54
N LEU A 6 4.20 -1.23 9.37
CA LEU A 6 2.77 -1.21 9.02
C LEU A 6 1.94 -2.05 9.98
N GLY A 7 2.38 -3.27 10.30
CA GLY A 7 1.71 -4.13 11.27
C GLY A 7 1.64 -3.50 12.65
N ALA A 8 2.73 -2.91 13.15
CA ALA A 8 2.78 -2.27 14.46
C ALA A 8 1.87 -1.02 14.55
N VAL A 9 1.84 -0.19 13.51
CA VAL A 9 0.96 1.00 13.46
C VAL A 9 -0.53 0.60 13.42
N LEU A 10 -0.86 -0.49 12.74
CA LEU A 10 -2.23 -1.00 12.65
C LEU A 10 -2.73 -1.59 13.99
N PHE A 11 -1.87 -2.28 14.74
CA PHE A 11 -2.23 -2.86 16.04
C PHE A 11 -2.34 -1.83 17.17
N LEU A 12 -1.56 -0.74 17.12
CA LEU A 12 -1.61 0.30 18.16
C LEU A 12 -2.92 1.09 18.17
N SER A 13 -3.64 1.15 17.05
CA SER A 13 -4.87 1.94 16.94
C SER A 13 -6.07 1.36 17.71
N ASP A 14 -6.10 0.05 18.01
CA ASP A 14 -7.25 -0.59 18.68
C ASP A 14 -7.05 -0.87 20.17
N THR A 15 -5.82 -1.02 20.65
CA THR A 15 -5.55 -1.28 22.07
C THR A 15 -5.90 -0.10 22.97
N ILE A 16 -5.93 1.11 22.45
CA ILE A 16 -6.25 2.33 23.20
C ILE A 16 -7.78 2.52 23.36
N TYR A 17 -8.60 1.89 22.52
CA TYR A 17 -10.06 2.07 22.50
C TYR A 17 -10.88 0.85 22.94
N ALA A 18 -10.22 -0.25 23.34
CA ALA A 18 -10.88 -1.52 23.71
C ALA A 18 -11.53 -1.54 25.11
N GLN A 19 -11.36 -0.51 25.91
CA GLN A 19 -11.94 -0.43 27.26
C GLN A 19 -13.18 0.48 27.29
N GLN A 20 -14.33 -0.04 27.01
CA GLN A 20 -15.64 0.23 27.65
C GLN A 20 -16.78 -0.34 26.80
N TRP A 21 -17.10 -1.58 27.04
CA TRP A 21 -18.40 -2.14 26.65
C TRP A 21 -19.23 -2.31 27.91
N THR A 22 -20.09 -1.37 28.23
CA THR A 22 -21.25 -1.60 29.08
C THR A 22 -22.50 -1.66 28.21
N SER A 23 -23.14 -2.82 28.19
CA SER A 23 -24.46 -3.04 27.63
C SER A 23 -25.45 -2.19 28.43
N ASP A 24 -26.05 -1.20 27.82
CA ASP A 24 -27.40 -0.73 28.04
C ASP A 24 -27.56 0.68 27.47
N SER A 25 -28.12 0.75 26.28
CA SER A 25 -29.09 1.79 25.86
C SER A 25 -29.43 1.57 24.38
N HIS A 26 -30.67 1.21 24.10
CA HIS A 26 -31.28 1.39 22.80
C HIS A 26 -31.40 2.90 22.50
N SER A 27 -30.31 3.56 22.16
CA SER A 27 -30.38 4.88 21.55
C SER A 27 -30.68 4.66 20.06
N GLU A 28 -31.86 5.08 19.63
CA GLU A 28 -32.21 5.19 18.23
C GLU A 28 -31.11 5.95 17.48
N TYR A 29 -30.42 5.25 16.62
CA TYR A 29 -29.29 5.80 15.87
C TYR A 29 -29.81 6.81 14.84
N LYS A 30 -29.79 8.11 15.13
CA LYS A 30 -30.12 9.15 14.17
C LYS A 30 -29.09 9.13 13.03
N ARG A 31 -29.55 8.78 11.81
CA ARG A 31 -28.76 8.98 10.59
C ARG A 31 -28.29 10.43 10.51
N ASP A 32 -27.09 10.62 9.97
CA ASP A 32 -26.53 11.95 9.73
C ASP A 32 -27.49 12.77 8.88
N THR A 33 -28.05 13.83 9.46
CA THR A 33 -29.03 14.70 8.79
C THR A 33 -28.36 15.74 7.89
N LEU A 34 -27.03 15.84 7.91
CA LEU A 34 -26.30 16.81 7.09
C LEU A 34 -26.34 16.41 5.61
N PRO A 35 -26.54 17.37 4.69
CA PRO A 35 -26.34 17.14 3.26
C PRO A 35 -24.93 16.59 2.99
N PHE A 36 -24.78 15.75 1.98
CA PHE A 36 -23.51 15.11 1.66
C PHE A 36 -22.34 16.10 1.56
N SER A 37 -22.55 17.25 0.91
CA SER A 37 -21.55 18.31 0.76
C SER A 37 -21.07 18.91 2.09
N GLN A 38 -21.86 18.79 3.16
CA GLN A 38 -21.54 19.34 4.48
C GLN A 38 -20.91 18.31 5.43
N ARG A 39 -20.83 17.03 5.04
CA ARG A 39 -20.25 15.95 5.87
C ARG A 39 -18.74 15.96 5.88
N PHE A 40 -18.10 16.76 5.04
CA PHE A 40 -16.64 16.76 4.89
C PHE A 40 -16.03 18.13 5.18
N ILE A 41 -14.83 18.09 5.74
CA ILE A 41 -13.90 19.21 5.82
C ILE A 41 -12.92 19.09 4.67
N HIS A 42 -12.91 20.04 3.75
CA HIS A 42 -11.98 20.09 2.63
C HIS A 42 -10.64 20.67 3.07
N ARG A 43 -9.55 20.10 2.58
CA ARG A 43 -8.20 20.39 3.06
C ARG A 43 -7.23 20.51 1.89
N LEU A 44 -6.35 21.51 1.95
CA LEU A 44 -5.21 21.66 1.05
C LEU A 44 -3.93 21.65 1.87
N GLY A 45 -2.98 20.80 1.53
CA GLY A 45 -1.72 20.65 2.26
C GLY A 45 -0.52 20.82 1.37
N VAL A 46 0.51 21.45 1.91
CA VAL A 46 1.87 21.46 1.36
C VAL A 46 2.80 20.74 2.35
N GLU A 47 3.73 19.95 1.84
CA GLU A 47 4.61 19.13 2.68
C GLU A 47 6.01 19.08 2.07
N GLY A 48 7.04 19.30 2.89
CA GLY A 48 8.43 19.08 2.56
C GLY A 48 8.97 17.84 3.28
N ARG A 49 9.85 17.10 2.62
CA ARG A 49 10.55 15.94 3.18
C ARG A 49 12.04 16.02 2.93
N ALA A 50 12.80 15.55 3.89
CA ALA A 50 14.26 15.38 3.77
C ALA A 50 14.66 14.12 4.54
N GLY A 51 15.50 13.29 3.94
CA GLY A 51 15.86 12.02 4.54
C GLY A 51 16.97 11.27 3.85
N TYR A 52 16.97 9.96 4.09
CA TYR A 52 18.04 9.04 3.74
C TYR A 52 17.56 7.96 2.78
N ILE A 53 18.39 7.67 1.76
CA ILE A 53 18.21 6.56 0.81
C ILE A 53 18.94 5.33 1.36
N PHE A 54 18.23 4.21 1.53
CA PHE A 54 18.85 2.96 1.95
C PHE A 54 19.77 2.41 0.87
N GLN A 55 21.01 2.13 1.24
CA GLN A 55 22.04 1.58 0.36
C GLN A 55 21.81 0.07 0.18
N THR A 56 20.87 -0.31 -0.67
CA THR A 56 20.45 -1.71 -0.89
C THR A 56 21.04 -2.32 -2.15
N ASN A 57 21.85 -1.54 -2.91
CA ASN A 57 22.42 -1.97 -4.18
C ASN A 57 23.71 -1.21 -4.43
N PRO A 58 24.78 -1.82 -5.02
CA PRO A 58 26.05 -1.17 -5.33
C PRO A 58 25.90 0.14 -6.13
N PHE A 59 24.90 0.24 -7.01
CA PHE A 59 24.58 1.46 -7.74
C PHE A 59 24.31 2.66 -6.80
N LEU A 60 23.61 2.44 -5.68
CA LEU A 60 23.35 3.49 -4.68
C LEU A 60 24.59 3.80 -3.83
N GLU A 61 25.56 2.90 -3.78
CA GLU A 61 26.80 3.10 -3.03
C GLU A 61 27.85 3.83 -3.86
N TYR A 62 28.47 3.16 -4.82
CA TYR A 62 29.59 3.71 -5.59
C TYR A 62 29.57 3.32 -7.08
N SER A 63 28.78 2.33 -7.48
CA SER A 63 28.67 1.88 -8.87
C SER A 63 27.71 2.77 -9.67
N ASN A 64 28.00 4.09 -9.70
CA ASN A 64 27.28 5.10 -10.45
C ASN A 64 28.29 6.06 -11.08
N HIS A 65 27.90 6.84 -12.07
CA HIS A 65 28.80 7.77 -12.80
C HIS A 65 29.50 8.79 -11.91
N GLN A 66 28.93 9.11 -10.74
CA GLN A 66 29.54 10.06 -9.81
C GLN A 66 30.56 9.40 -8.85
N TYR A 67 30.63 8.06 -8.82
CA TYR A 67 31.44 7.27 -7.87
C TYR A 67 31.23 7.69 -6.41
N LYS A 68 29.98 8.07 -6.06
CA LYS A 68 29.59 8.56 -4.74
C LYS A 68 28.31 7.94 -4.25
N PRO A 69 28.15 7.74 -2.93
CA PRO A 69 26.93 7.21 -2.38
C PRO A 69 25.77 8.22 -2.49
N MET A 70 24.64 7.78 -3.00
CA MET A 70 23.38 8.53 -3.06
C MET A 70 22.66 8.40 -1.72
N LYS A 71 22.92 9.28 -0.75
CA LYS A 71 22.41 9.17 0.62
C LYS A 71 21.16 10.01 0.89
N ASN A 72 21.03 11.14 0.21
CA ASN A 72 20.03 12.14 0.56
C ASN A 72 18.83 12.08 -0.39
N ALA A 73 17.65 12.11 0.19
CA ALA A 73 16.37 12.25 -0.53
C ALA A 73 15.68 13.54 -0.09
N TYR A 74 15.15 14.28 -1.05
CA TYR A 74 14.32 15.47 -0.83
C TYR A 74 13.03 15.34 -1.61
N ALA A 75 11.93 15.81 -1.03
CA ALA A 75 10.66 15.84 -1.76
C ALA A 75 9.78 17.01 -1.32
N GLY A 76 8.97 17.49 -2.28
CA GLY A 76 7.91 18.47 -2.06
C GLY A 76 6.58 17.90 -2.51
N HIS A 77 5.52 18.09 -1.70
CA HIS A 77 4.19 17.53 -2.00
C HIS A 77 3.11 18.60 -1.94
N LEU A 78 2.15 18.49 -2.86
CA LEU A 78 0.87 19.19 -2.83
C LEU A 78 -0.24 18.16 -2.68
N LYS A 79 -1.17 18.37 -1.72
CA LYS A 79 -2.16 17.37 -1.31
C LYS A 79 -3.53 18.01 -1.14
N TYR A 80 -4.54 17.45 -1.82
CA TYR A 80 -5.93 17.79 -1.55
C TYR A 80 -6.64 16.62 -0.91
N SER A 81 -7.38 16.86 0.18
CA SER A 81 -8.13 15.82 0.88
C SER A 81 -9.46 16.32 1.44
N PHE A 82 -10.31 15.35 1.73
CA PHE A 82 -11.52 15.56 2.51
C PHE A 82 -11.50 14.66 3.75
N GLN A 83 -11.82 15.26 4.89
CA GLN A 83 -11.89 14.61 6.20
C GLN A 83 -13.34 14.49 6.63
N LEU A 84 -13.69 13.36 7.23
CA LEU A 84 -14.99 13.20 7.88
C LEU A 84 -15.16 14.30 8.98
N ARG A 85 -16.33 14.93 9.00
CA ARG A 85 -16.62 15.95 10.00
C ARG A 85 -16.83 15.31 11.37
N PRO A 86 -16.25 15.83 12.46
CA PRO A 86 -16.45 15.32 13.81
C PRO A 86 -17.94 15.14 14.15
N HIS A 87 -18.26 14.08 14.91
CA HIS A 87 -19.61 13.64 15.30
C HIS A 87 -20.52 13.10 14.19
N THR A 88 -20.07 13.03 12.95
CA THR A 88 -20.78 12.23 11.98
C THR A 88 -20.64 10.74 12.34
N VAL A 89 -21.65 9.94 11.97
CA VAL A 89 -21.63 8.48 12.18
C VAL A 89 -20.37 7.85 11.59
N ALA A 90 -19.98 8.34 10.43
CA ALA A 90 -18.77 7.86 9.74
C ALA A 90 -17.49 8.24 10.50
N ASP A 91 -17.38 9.45 11.05
CA ASP A 91 -16.22 9.84 11.88
C ASP A 91 -16.14 9.01 13.17
N GLN A 92 -17.28 8.73 13.80
CA GLN A 92 -17.32 7.87 14.99
C GLN A 92 -16.82 6.47 14.71
N ALA A 93 -17.13 5.90 13.53
CA ALA A 93 -16.66 4.60 13.10
C ALA A 93 -15.16 4.60 12.72
N TYR A 94 -14.65 5.66 12.08
CA TYR A 94 -13.32 5.71 11.50
C TYR A 94 -12.37 6.77 12.09
N ILE A 95 -12.77 7.48 13.08
CA ILE A 95 -12.03 8.42 13.95
C ILE A 95 -11.03 9.29 13.20
N GLY A 96 -11.49 10.45 12.73
CA GLY A 96 -10.66 11.44 12.05
C GLY A 96 -10.10 11.00 10.71
N ALA A 97 -10.75 10.02 10.05
CA ALA A 97 -10.32 9.55 8.74
C ALA A 97 -10.44 10.64 7.69
N TYR A 98 -9.44 10.68 6.83
CA TYR A 98 -9.40 11.57 5.67
C TYR A 98 -8.77 10.84 4.50
N GLN A 99 -9.13 11.22 3.29
CA GLN A 99 -8.61 10.68 2.05
C GLN A 99 -8.49 11.75 0.99
N GLY A 100 -7.62 11.52 0.01
CA GLY A 100 -7.41 12.50 -1.03
C GLY A 100 -6.46 12.07 -2.13
N ILE A 101 -6.05 13.05 -2.94
CA ILE A 101 -5.08 12.92 -4.01
C ILE A 101 -3.91 13.86 -3.77
N GLY A 102 -2.70 13.40 -4.06
CA GLY A 102 -1.48 14.18 -3.93
C GLY A 102 -0.57 14.07 -5.14
N VAL A 103 0.26 15.08 -5.28
CA VAL A 103 1.38 15.11 -6.22
C VAL A 103 2.64 15.34 -5.43
N GLY A 104 3.70 14.58 -5.71
CA GLY A 104 5.01 14.70 -5.06
C GLY A 104 6.13 14.76 -6.08
N TYR A 105 7.04 15.70 -5.93
CA TYR A 105 8.26 15.80 -6.72
C TYR A 105 9.44 15.38 -5.87
N PHE A 106 10.32 14.53 -6.42
CA PHE A 106 11.43 13.91 -5.69
C PHE A 106 12.77 14.24 -6.33
N ASN A 107 13.78 14.44 -5.48
CA ASN A 107 15.17 14.59 -5.86
C ASN A 107 16.04 13.65 -5.02
N PHE A 108 16.76 12.76 -5.69
CA PHE A 108 17.63 11.74 -5.07
C PHE A 108 19.13 12.06 -5.24
N GLY A 109 19.47 13.29 -5.67
CA GLY A 109 20.84 13.75 -5.81
C GLY A 109 21.56 13.28 -7.07
N ASN A 110 20.92 12.47 -7.92
CA ASN A 110 21.48 12.01 -9.19
C ASN A 110 20.44 12.06 -10.32
N PRO A 111 20.14 13.26 -10.85
CA PRO A 111 19.16 13.41 -11.92
C PRO A 111 19.61 12.83 -13.28
N GLU A 112 20.91 12.58 -13.44
CA GLU A 112 21.45 12.04 -14.69
C GLU A 112 21.15 10.55 -14.85
N GLU A 113 21.19 9.77 -13.77
CA GLU A 113 20.98 8.32 -13.80
C GLU A 113 19.64 7.88 -13.20
N LEU A 114 19.05 8.60 -12.24
CA LEU A 114 17.75 8.30 -11.65
C LEU A 114 16.61 9.18 -12.19
N GLY A 115 16.93 10.40 -12.65
CA GLY A 115 15.93 11.42 -12.92
C GLY A 115 15.44 12.12 -11.65
N ASN A 116 14.45 13.00 -11.84
CA ASN A 116 13.71 13.64 -10.74
C ASN A 116 12.23 13.27 -10.89
N PRO A 117 11.79 12.16 -10.32
CA PRO A 117 10.44 11.67 -10.57
C PRO A 117 9.36 12.51 -9.89
N LEU A 118 8.20 12.51 -10.54
CA LEU A 118 6.95 13.06 -10.03
C LEU A 118 5.99 11.91 -9.77
N ALA A 119 5.41 11.84 -8.57
CA ALA A 119 4.38 10.86 -8.24
C ALA A 119 3.00 11.51 -8.18
N VAL A 120 2.00 10.80 -8.71
CA VAL A 120 0.58 11.08 -8.50
C VAL A 120 0.01 9.92 -7.70
N TYR A 121 -0.64 10.23 -6.56
CA TYR A 121 -1.02 9.19 -5.63
C TYR A 121 -2.34 9.50 -4.91
N LEU A 122 -3.05 8.42 -4.56
CA LEU A 122 -4.13 8.44 -3.58
C LEU A 122 -3.53 8.30 -2.19
N PHE A 123 -4.16 8.90 -1.21
CA PHE A 123 -3.76 8.73 0.18
C PHE A 123 -4.96 8.66 1.11
N GLN A 124 -4.75 7.97 2.22
CA GLN A 124 -5.70 7.90 3.32
C GLN A 124 -4.93 7.94 4.64
N GLY A 125 -5.50 8.62 5.60
CA GLY A 125 -4.98 8.69 6.95
C GLY A 125 -6.08 8.76 7.98
N GLY A 126 -5.67 8.66 9.24
CA GLY A 126 -6.58 8.75 10.37
C GLY A 126 -5.83 9.00 11.66
N ARG A 127 -6.59 9.22 12.73
CA ARG A 127 -6.05 9.44 14.05
C ARG A 127 -5.78 8.12 14.76
N ILE A 128 -4.59 7.98 15.34
CA ILE A 128 -4.20 6.88 16.22
C ILE A 128 -4.54 7.24 17.67
N ALA A 129 -4.08 8.42 18.12
CA ALA A 129 -4.27 8.88 19.50
C ALA A 129 -4.47 10.40 19.54
N GLN A 130 -5.22 10.85 20.53
CA GLN A 130 -5.44 12.26 20.81
C GLN A 130 -4.79 12.60 22.17
N PHE A 131 -3.85 13.55 22.17
CA PHE A 131 -3.14 13.95 23.40
C PHE A 131 -3.73 15.19 24.05
N SER A 132 -4.30 16.08 23.24
CA SER A 132 -5.01 17.28 23.66
C SER A 132 -6.03 17.70 22.61
N PRO A 133 -6.91 18.67 22.84
CA PRO A 133 -7.83 19.17 21.82
C PRO A 133 -7.15 19.59 20.52
N ARG A 134 -5.85 19.93 20.57
CA ARG A 134 -5.09 20.43 19.43
C ARG A 134 -4.00 19.49 18.93
N ILE A 135 -3.58 18.50 19.70
CA ILE A 135 -2.45 17.64 19.35
C ILE A 135 -2.89 16.19 19.26
N SER A 136 -2.61 15.55 18.13
CA SER A 136 -2.90 14.14 17.87
C SER A 136 -1.77 13.42 17.13
N LEU A 137 -1.63 12.13 17.39
CA LEU A 137 -0.81 11.21 16.62
C LEU A 137 -1.66 10.62 15.50
N ASN A 138 -1.12 10.62 14.28
CA ASN A 138 -1.82 10.19 13.08
C ASN A 138 -0.94 9.30 12.23
N TYR A 139 -1.58 8.43 11.44
CA TYR A 139 -0.96 7.70 10.36
C TYR A 139 -1.48 8.20 9.01
N GLU A 140 -0.72 7.96 7.97
CA GLU A 140 -1.13 8.14 6.58
C GLU A 140 -0.36 7.17 5.70
N TRP A 141 -1.02 6.58 4.72
CA TRP A 141 -0.38 5.81 3.67
C TRP A 141 -0.74 6.42 2.31
N ASN A 142 0.20 6.33 1.38
CA ASN A 142 0.05 6.81 0.02
C ASN A 142 0.32 5.65 -0.94
N PHE A 143 -0.46 5.59 -2.00
CA PHE A 143 -0.30 4.64 -3.08
C PHE A 143 -0.52 5.34 -4.43
N GLY A 144 0.40 5.18 -5.37
CA GLY A 144 0.28 5.79 -6.68
C GLY A 144 1.33 5.35 -7.68
N ALA A 145 1.43 6.11 -8.74
CA ALA A 145 2.42 5.92 -9.79
C ALA A 145 3.37 7.11 -9.86
N SER A 146 4.64 6.85 -10.12
CA SER A 146 5.69 7.84 -10.30
C SER A 146 6.26 7.77 -11.71
N PHE A 147 6.58 8.94 -12.27
CA PHE A 147 6.97 9.18 -13.66
C PHE A 147 8.21 10.05 -13.69
N GLY A 148 8.96 10.05 -14.81
CA GLY A 148 10.15 10.88 -14.96
C GLY A 148 11.43 10.21 -14.45
N TRP A 149 11.40 8.90 -14.27
CA TRP A 149 12.57 8.09 -14.03
C TRP A 149 13.42 7.94 -15.28
N LYS A 150 14.74 7.83 -15.08
CA LYS A 150 15.68 7.34 -16.08
C LYS A 150 15.96 5.87 -15.79
N PRO A 151 15.33 4.94 -16.52
CA PRO A 151 15.48 3.51 -16.25
C PRO A 151 16.85 3.00 -16.70
N TYR A 152 17.16 1.78 -16.29
CA TYR A 152 18.27 1.00 -16.87
C TYR A 152 18.20 1.00 -18.40
N ASP A 153 19.34 1.22 -19.01
CA ASP A 153 19.59 1.05 -20.44
C ASP A 153 20.98 0.47 -20.61
N GLU A 154 21.12 -0.51 -21.49
CA GLU A 154 22.38 -1.24 -21.68
C GLU A 154 23.53 -0.33 -22.17
N TYR A 155 23.20 0.73 -22.88
CA TYR A 155 24.21 1.66 -23.46
C TYR A 155 24.29 2.98 -22.71
N ASP A 156 23.14 3.55 -22.33
CA ASP A 156 23.09 4.90 -21.76
C ASP A 156 23.06 4.94 -20.24
N ASN A 157 22.61 3.84 -19.57
CA ASN A 157 22.47 3.78 -18.11
C ASN A 157 22.65 2.35 -17.55
N PRO A 158 23.78 1.68 -17.88
CA PRO A 158 24.00 0.26 -17.56
C PRO A 158 24.14 -0.04 -16.07
N GLU A 159 24.57 0.95 -15.27
CA GLU A 159 24.80 0.77 -13.85
C GLU A 159 23.50 0.83 -13.01
N ASN A 160 22.42 1.38 -13.57
CA ASN A 160 21.15 1.51 -12.85
C ASN A 160 20.43 0.18 -12.67
N GLN A 161 20.81 -0.57 -11.64
CA GLN A 161 20.17 -1.83 -11.25
C GLN A 161 18.91 -1.65 -10.38
N ILE A 162 18.49 -0.38 -10.12
CA ILE A 162 17.39 -0.04 -9.22
C ILE A 162 16.05 0.02 -9.96
N ILE A 163 16.03 0.73 -11.09
CA ILE A 163 14.83 1.10 -11.82
C ILE A 163 14.92 0.65 -13.28
N GLY A 164 14.10 -0.31 -13.68
CA GLY A 164 14.02 -0.83 -15.05
C GLY A 164 12.88 -0.25 -15.88
N SER A 165 12.08 0.69 -15.33
CA SER A 165 10.93 1.25 -16.07
C SER A 165 10.75 2.75 -15.85
N LYS A 166 10.14 3.43 -16.87
CA LYS A 166 9.82 4.87 -16.80
C LYS A 166 8.67 5.17 -15.84
N VAL A 167 7.85 4.17 -15.52
CA VAL A 167 6.71 4.29 -14.60
C VAL A 167 6.88 3.27 -13.48
N ASN A 168 6.87 3.73 -12.23
CA ASN A 168 7.04 2.88 -11.06
C ASN A 168 5.93 3.14 -10.05
N ALA A 169 5.56 2.13 -9.28
CA ALA A 169 4.68 2.30 -8.13
C ALA A 169 5.36 3.17 -7.07
N TYR A 170 4.59 4.01 -6.43
CA TYR A 170 4.96 4.80 -5.26
C TYR A 170 4.14 4.33 -4.07
N LEU A 171 4.82 3.78 -3.08
CA LEU A 171 4.26 3.37 -1.80
C LEU A 171 4.88 4.20 -0.70
N ASN A 172 4.06 4.68 0.23
CA ASN A 172 4.57 5.48 1.33
C ASN A 172 3.72 5.30 2.58
N VAL A 173 4.37 5.31 3.74
CA VAL A 173 3.75 5.23 5.07
C VAL A 173 4.29 6.33 5.94
N ASN A 174 3.39 7.02 6.62
CA ASN A 174 3.71 8.14 7.49
C ASN A 174 3.19 7.91 8.91
N LEU A 175 3.98 8.33 9.89
CA LEU A 175 3.59 8.52 11.27
C LEU A 175 3.92 9.95 11.68
N TYR A 176 2.93 10.73 12.15
CA TYR A 176 3.15 12.14 12.40
C TYR A 176 2.28 12.71 13.51
N LEU A 177 2.79 13.72 14.17
CA LEU A 177 2.04 14.60 15.06
C LEU A 177 1.34 15.68 14.24
N LYS A 178 0.05 15.85 14.47
CA LYS A 178 -0.74 16.95 13.95
C LYS A 178 -1.00 17.93 15.09
N TRP A 179 -0.64 19.19 14.89
CA TRP A 179 -0.94 20.30 15.78
C TRP A 179 -1.92 21.28 15.10
N ALA A 180 -3.15 21.40 15.61
CA ALA A 180 -4.13 22.36 15.16
C ALA A 180 -3.76 23.76 15.70
N LEU A 181 -3.06 24.56 14.88
CA LEU A 181 -2.63 25.92 15.23
C LEU A 181 -3.84 26.85 15.36
N SER A 182 -4.82 26.68 14.49
CA SER A 182 -6.07 27.43 14.46
C SER A 182 -7.19 26.56 13.86
N PRO A 183 -8.44 27.03 13.81
CA PRO A 183 -9.50 26.33 13.07
C PRO A 183 -9.15 26.09 11.61
N LYS A 184 -8.33 26.94 11.00
CA LYS A 184 -7.99 26.85 9.57
C LYS A 184 -6.66 26.16 9.29
N PHE A 185 -5.70 26.14 10.22
CA PHE A 185 -4.35 25.63 9.97
C PHE A 185 -3.95 24.50 10.90
N ASP A 186 -3.42 23.42 10.33
CA ASP A 186 -2.77 22.33 11.03
C ASP A 186 -1.29 22.25 10.60
N LEU A 187 -0.38 22.15 11.57
CA LEU A 187 1.03 21.80 11.37
C LEU A 187 1.18 20.30 11.54
N MET A 188 1.92 19.66 10.65
CA MET A 188 2.24 18.25 10.69
C MET A 188 3.76 18.05 10.74
N ILE A 189 4.25 17.25 11.69
CA ILE A 189 5.67 16.92 11.85
C ILE A 189 5.78 15.43 12.13
N GLY A 190 6.63 14.71 11.39
CA GLY A 190 6.77 13.27 11.59
C GLY A 190 7.82 12.61 10.73
N ALA A 191 7.74 11.29 10.67
CA ALA A 191 8.60 10.43 9.88
C ALA A 191 7.78 9.72 8.79
N THR A 192 8.46 9.40 7.70
CA THR A 192 7.86 8.72 6.56
C THR A 192 8.83 7.72 5.94
N GLY A 193 8.32 6.60 5.45
CA GLY A 193 9.08 5.63 4.65
C GLY A 193 8.48 5.52 3.27
N SER A 194 9.29 5.61 2.22
CA SER A 194 8.87 5.48 0.83
C SER A 194 9.53 4.30 0.14
N HIS A 195 8.79 3.71 -0.81
CA HIS A 195 9.28 2.64 -1.69
C HIS A 195 8.85 2.92 -3.13
N PHE A 196 9.80 2.77 -4.06
CA PHE A 196 9.56 2.86 -5.49
C PHE A 196 10.02 1.58 -6.16
N SER A 197 9.15 0.98 -6.98
CA SER A 197 9.47 -0.22 -7.77
C SER A 197 8.46 -0.43 -8.89
N ASN A 198 8.82 -1.23 -9.88
CA ASN A 198 7.90 -1.58 -10.97
C ASN A 198 7.15 -2.90 -10.74
N GLY A 199 7.31 -3.54 -9.57
CA GLY A 199 6.64 -4.81 -9.26
C GLY A 199 7.05 -5.98 -10.16
N ASN A 200 8.30 -6.02 -10.63
CA ASN A 200 8.85 -7.01 -11.54
C ASN A 200 8.24 -7.03 -12.96
N THR A 201 7.54 -5.96 -13.35
CA THR A 201 7.05 -5.83 -14.73
C THR A 201 8.16 -5.54 -15.74
N GLN A 202 9.31 -5.03 -15.25
CA GLN A 202 10.54 -4.81 -16.01
C GLN A 202 11.75 -5.17 -15.14
N TYR A 203 12.85 -5.59 -15.80
CA TYR A 203 14.15 -5.82 -15.16
C TYR A 203 15.11 -4.68 -15.55
N PRO A 204 15.99 -4.24 -14.63
CA PRO A 204 16.09 -4.60 -13.20
C PRO A 204 15.02 -3.93 -12.33
N ASN A 205 14.83 -4.43 -11.10
CA ASN A 205 13.87 -3.89 -10.15
C ASN A 205 14.32 -4.12 -8.69
N SER A 206 15.51 -3.67 -8.32
CA SER A 206 15.94 -3.70 -6.91
C SER A 206 15.12 -2.73 -6.04
N GLY A 207 14.49 -1.72 -6.67
CA GLY A 207 13.68 -0.72 -6.01
C GLY A 207 14.47 0.29 -5.19
N LEU A 208 13.86 1.45 -4.92
CA LEU A 208 14.45 2.52 -4.12
C LEU A 208 13.65 2.73 -2.85
N ASN A 209 14.32 2.74 -1.70
CA ASN A 209 13.71 2.91 -0.39
C ASN A 209 14.29 4.14 0.31
N THR A 210 13.41 4.96 0.92
CA THR A 210 13.82 6.12 1.73
C THR A 210 13.17 6.11 3.09
N VAL A 211 13.82 6.77 4.04
CA VAL A 211 13.22 7.20 5.30
C VAL A 211 13.47 8.68 5.47
N ASP A 212 12.40 9.45 5.71
CA ASP A 212 12.47 10.90 5.71
C ASP A 212 11.79 11.49 6.94
N CYS A 213 12.28 12.64 7.40
CA CYS A 213 11.51 13.56 8.23
C CYS A 213 10.59 14.38 7.33
N LYS A 214 9.38 14.65 7.82
CA LYS A 214 8.40 15.46 7.09
C LYS A 214 7.92 16.63 7.94
N VAL A 215 7.71 17.76 7.28
CA VAL A 215 7.01 18.92 7.83
C VAL A 215 5.97 19.36 6.82
N GLY A 216 4.75 19.60 7.28
CA GLY A 216 3.64 20.00 6.41
C GLY A 216 2.71 21.00 7.07
N LEU A 217 2.11 21.85 6.25
CA LEU A 217 1.06 22.79 6.64
C LEU A 217 -0.21 22.47 5.87
N VAL A 218 -1.34 22.35 6.59
CA VAL A 218 -2.64 22.04 5.98
C VAL A 218 -3.62 23.17 6.27
N TYR A 219 -4.24 23.68 5.22
CA TYR A 219 -5.34 24.62 5.28
C TYR A 219 -6.69 23.87 5.22
N ASN A 220 -7.56 24.13 6.18
CA ASN A 220 -8.91 23.57 6.29
C ASN A 220 -9.92 24.63 5.84
N PHE A 221 -10.60 24.40 4.71
CA PHE A 221 -11.48 25.43 4.11
C PHE A 221 -12.71 25.74 4.95
N ASN A 222 -13.38 24.74 5.47
CA ASN A 222 -14.70 24.84 6.09
C ASN A 222 -14.78 24.20 7.49
N ARG A 223 -13.64 24.06 8.20
CA ARG A 223 -13.60 23.60 9.61
C ARG A 223 -14.02 24.73 10.54
N ARG A 224 -14.95 24.46 11.46
CA ARG A 224 -15.43 25.38 12.46
C ARG A 224 -14.60 25.31 13.75
N ALA A 225 -14.63 26.38 14.56
CA ALA A 225 -13.84 26.44 15.78
C ALA A 225 -14.30 25.42 16.85
N ASP A 226 -15.61 25.19 16.96
CA ASP A 226 -16.20 24.21 17.86
C ASP A 226 -15.78 22.74 17.54
N GLU A 227 -15.49 22.44 16.28
CA GLU A 227 -15.08 21.10 15.85
C GLU A 227 -13.70 20.68 16.38
N LEU A 228 -12.85 21.61 16.80
CA LEU A 228 -11.60 21.29 17.50
C LEU A 228 -11.86 20.71 18.89
N ALA A 229 -12.79 21.27 19.63
CA ALA A 229 -13.17 20.74 20.94
C ALA A 229 -13.92 19.40 20.82
N GLN A 230 -14.79 19.29 19.82
CA GLN A 230 -15.55 18.08 19.54
C GLN A 230 -14.66 16.88 19.17
N SER A 231 -13.55 17.10 18.48
CA SER A 231 -12.60 16.02 18.12
C SER A 231 -11.92 15.37 19.33
N TRP A 232 -11.99 16.00 20.50
CA TRP A 232 -11.47 15.49 21.78
C TRP A 232 -12.42 14.50 22.46
N GLN A 233 -13.71 14.57 22.16
CA GLN A 233 -14.71 13.70 22.78
C GLN A 233 -14.54 12.24 22.29
N HIS A 234 -14.77 11.29 23.19
CA HIS A 234 -14.72 9.88 22.85
C HIS A 234 -15.91 9.54 21.95
N PRO A 235 -15.66 8.92 20.77
CA PRO A 235 -16.74 8.59 19.86
C PRO A 235 -17.59 7.45 20.43
N ILE A 236 -18.92 7.56 20.28
CA ILE A 236 -19.84 6.45 20.49
C ILE A 236 -19.88 5.67 19.19
N VAL A 237 -19.14 4.57 19.12
CA VAL A 237 -19.07 3.75 17.89
C VAL A 237 -20.42 3.06 17.65
N PRO A 238 -21.01 3.23 16.45
CA PRO A 238 -22.27 2.57 16.11
C PRO A 238 -22.20 1.06 16.23
N PRO A 239 -23.32 0.36 16.58
CA PRO A 239 -23.38 -1.08 16.57
C PRO A 239 -22.97 -1.64 15.19
N PHE A 240 -22.11 -2.65 15.19
CA PHE A 240 -21.67 -3.32 13.98
C PHE A 240 -22.17 -4.76 13.95
N PRO A 241 -22.88 -5.19 12.89
CA PRO A 241 -23.34 -6.58 12.75
C PRO A 241 -22.13 -7.46 12.39
N ARG A 242 -21.58 -8.17 13.38
CA ARG A 242 -20.51 -9.16 13.14
C ARG A 242 -21.02 -10.25 12.22
N HIS A 243 -20.25 -10.56 11.18
CA HIS A 243 -20.67 -11.54 10.15
C HIS A 243 -19.46 -12.06 9.37
N VAL A 244 -19.63 -13.19 8.70
CA VAL A 244 -18.69 -13.67 7.69
C VAL A 244 -19.12 -13.10 6.33
N SER A 245 -18.19 -12.46 5.63
CA SER A 245 -18.31 -12.11 4.21
C SER A 245 -17.39 -13.01 3.38
N TYR A 246 -17.67 -13.14 2.09
CA TYR A 246 -16.88 -13.97 1.17
C TYR A 246 -16.35 -13.08 0.06
N ASP A 247 -15.04 -12.88 0.02
CA ASP A 247 -14.40 -12.07 -1.00
C ASP A 247 -13.90 -12.99 -2.13
N LEU A 248 -14.35 -12.76 -3.36
CA LEU A 248 -13.77 -13.36 -4.56
C LEU A 248 -13.00 -12.30 -5.30
N THR A 249 -11.72 -12.52 -5.54
CA THR A 249 -10.83 -11.64 -6.31
C THR A 249 -10.31 -12.39 -7.52
N LEU A 250 -10.39 -11.80 -8.70
CA LEU A 250 -9.71 -12.26 -9.91
C LEU A 250 -8.63 -11.25 -10.25
N PHE A 251 -7.43 -11.73 -10.56
CA PHE A 251 -6.31 -10.85 -10.87
C PHE A 251 -5.49 -11.36 -12.06
N GLY A 252 -4.82 -10.44 -12.71
CA GLY A 252 -3.85 -10.71 -13.75
C GLY A 252 -2.72 -9.70 -13.72
N SER A 253 -1.58 -10.08 -14.26
CA SER A 253 -0.44 -9.21 -14.46
C SER A 253 0.52 -9.80 -15.49
N TRP A 254 1.60 -9.10 -15.69
CA TRP A 254 2.73 -9.56 -16.49
C TRP A 254 4.02 -9.31 -15.73
N ARG A 255 5.03 -10.12 -16.02
CA ARG A 255 6.36 -9.94 -15.44
C ARG A 255 7.47 -10.28 -16.44
N LYS A 256 8.64 -9.70 -16.19
CA LYS A 256 9.91 -10.17 -16.73
C LYS A 256 10.64 -10.97 -15.66
N LYS A 257 11.36 -11.99 -16.06
CA LYS A 257 12.09 -12.87 -15.14
C LYS A 257 13.54 -12.95 -15.55
N ALA A 258 14.45 -12.93 -14.58
CA ALA A 258 15.82 -13.39 -14.74
C ALA A 258 15.93 -14.80 -14.15
N VAL A 259 16.71 -15.66 -14.79
CA VAL A 259 17.00 -17.04 -14.37
C VAL A 259 18.50 -17.18 -14.10
N ALA A 260 18.89 -18.15 -13.30
CA ALA A 260 20.29 -18.43 -13.05
C ALA A 260 20.99 -18.74 -14.38
N HIS A 261 22.17 -18.15 -14.58
CA HIS A 261 23.02 -18.45 -15.72
C HIS A 261 23.67 -19.82 -15.54
N GLU A 262 23.62 -20.68 -16.56
CA GLU A 262 24.19 -22.01 -16.52
C GLU A 262 25.72 -21.91 -16.39
N GLY A 263 26.26 -22.43 -15.27
CA GLY A 263 27.71 -22.43 -15.01
C GLY A 263 28.27 -21.17 -14.32
N SER A 264 27.45 -20.21 -13.90
CA SER A 264 27.90 -19.03 -13.15
C SER A 264 26.95 -18.65 -12.01
N SER A 265 27.40 -17.75 -11.12
CA SER A 265 26.54 -17.17 -10.08
C SER A 265 25.65 -16.00 -10.57
N GLY A 266 25.73 -15.67 -11.86
CA GLY A 266 24.97 -14.59 -12.47
C GLY A 266 23.51 -14.95 -12.78
N GLN A 267 22.73 -13.95 -13.15
CA GLN A 267 21.36 -14.12 -13.66
C GLN A 267 21.28 -13.57 -15.08
N VAL A 268 20.54 -14.27 -15.94
CA VAL A 268 20.28 -13.88 -17.33
C VAL A 268 18.80 -13.52 -17.45
N PRO A 269 18.44 -12.35 -18.00
CA PRO A 269 17.07 -12.00 -18.26
C PRO A 269 16.47 -12.92 -19.34
N ALA A 270 15.41 -13.63 -19.00
CA ALA A 270 14.67 -14.43 -19.96
C ALA A 270 13.97 -13.52 -20.98
N PRO A 271 13.99 -13.87 -22.30
CA PRO A 271 13.40 -13.05 -23.33
C PRO A 271 11.88 -13.00 -23.20
N GLY A 272 11.28 -11.82 -23.46
CA GLY A 272 9.84 -11.66 -23.52
C GLY A 272 9.20 -11.24 -22.20
N THR A 273 7.88 -11.39 -22.16
CA THR A 273 7.02 -11.01 -21.04
C THR A 273 6.08 -12.16 -20.74
N TYR A 274 5.96 -12.51 -19.46
CA TYR A 274 5.23 -13.69 -19.00
C TYR A 274 3.97 -13.25 -18.26
N ASN A 275 2.85 -13.85 -18.64
CA ASN A 275 1.57 -13.56 -18.01
C ASN A 275 1.41 -14.30 -16.69
N VAL A 276 0.78 -13.64 -15.72
CA VAL A 276 0.36 -14.22 -14.45
C VAL A 276 -1.14 -14.00 -14.30
N PHE A 277 -1.89 -15.05 -13.98
CA PHE A 277 -3.33 -14.99 -13.70
C PHE A 277 -3.63 -15.75 -12.42
N GLY A 278 -4.66 -15.31 -11.72
CA GLY A 278 -5.05 -16.02 -10.53
C GLY A 278 -6.38 -15.57 -9.95
N PHE A 279 -6.75 -16.27 -8.90
CA PHE A 279 -7.91 -15.92 -8.08
C PHE A 279 -7.60 -16.08 -6.60
N SER A 280 -8.38 -15.41 -5.77
CA SER A 280 -8.40 -15.59 -4.32
C SER A 280 -9.85 -15.66 -3.86
N PHE A 281 -10.23 -16.72 -3.16
CA PHE A 281 -11.53 -16.86 -2.48
C PHE A 281 -11.31 -16.85 -0.98
N ALA A 282 -11.83 -15.83 -0.29
CA ALA A 282 -11.56 -15.58 1.11
C ALA A 282 -12.84 -15.42 1.95
N PRO A 283 -13.24 -16.40 2.76
CA PRO A 283 -14.15 -16.19 3.88
C PRO A 283 -13.47 -15.32 4.95
N MET A 284 -14.07 -14.14 5.21
CA MET A 284 -13.55 -13.13 6.12
C MET A 284 -14.52 -12.83 7.25
N TYR A 285 -14.12 -13.01 8.49
CA TYR A 285 -14.91 -12.60 9.65
C TYR A 285 -14.70 -11.09 9.91
N ASN A 286 -15.80 -10.34 9.91
CA ASN A 286 -15.84 -8.90 10.14
C ASN A 286 -16.07 -8.65 11.63
N PHE A 287 -15.02 -8.25 12.37
CA PHE A 287 -15.08 -7.99 13.82
C PHE A 287 -15.78 -6.66 14.14
N GLY A 288 -15.64 -5.69 13.25
CA GLY A 288 -16.15 -4.33 13.40
C GLY A 288 -15.95 -3.51 12.13
N TYR A 289 -15.94 -2.20 12.28
CA TYR A 289 -15.77 -1.29 11.15
C TYR A 289 -14.37 -1.35 10.52
N LYS A 290 -13.33 -1.53 11.35
CA LYS A 290 -11.92 -1.37 10.94
C LYS A 290 -11.20 -2.68 10.63
N PHE A 291 -11.59 -3.81 11.25
CA PHE A 291 -10.83 -5.04 11.16
C PHE A 291 -11.67 -6.20 10.68
N ARG A 292 -11.07 -7.00 9.83
CA ARG A 292 -11.55 -8.31 9.47
C ARG A 292 -10.38 -9.27 9.24
N ALA A 293 -10.57 -10.54 9.54
CA ALA A 293 -9.59 -11.58 9.32
C ALA A 293 -10.26 -12.86 8.84
N GLY A 294 -9.49 -13.71 8.21
CA GLY A 294 -10.00 -14.96 7.65
C GLY A 294 -8.92 -15.80 7.02
N VAL A 295 -9.35 -16.72 6.19
CA VAL A 295 -8.49 -17.60 5.41
C VAL A 295 -8.82 -17.43 3.93
N ALA A 296 -7.89 -17.79 3.04
CA ALA A 296 -8.15 -17.74 1.61
C ALA A 296 -7.58 -18.97 0.89
N LEU A 297 -8.30 -19.38 -0.15
CA LEU A 297 -7.82 -20.28 -1.18
C LEU A 297 -7.32 -19.42 -2.34
N ASP A 298 -6.03 -19.54 -2.65
CA ASP A 298 -5.33 -18.75 -3.67
C ASP A 298 -4.89 -19.67 -4.83
N GLY A 299 -5.40 -19.42 -6.03
CA GLY A 299 -4.95 -20.10 -7.24
C GLY A 299 -4.11 -19.17 -8.09
N VAL A 300 -3.02 -19.67 -8.65
CA VAL A 300 -2.14 -18.91 -9.55
C VAL A 300 -1.63 -19.78 -10.70
N TYR A 301 -1.58 -19.16 -11.87
CA TYR A 301 -0.82 -19.58 -13.03
C TYR A 301 0.24 -18.51 -13.34
N ASP A 302 1.51 -18.88 -13.30
CA ASP A 302 2.65 -18.02 -13.65
C ASP A 302 3.44 -18.67 -14.78
N HIS A 303 3.30 -18.11 -15.99
CA HIS A 303 3.96 -18.63 -17.20
C HIS A 303 5.48 -18.62 -17.11
N SER A 304 6.08 -17.82 -16.22
CA SER A 304 7.53 -17.79 -16.00
C SER A 304 8.02 -18.77 -14.95
N ALA A 305 7.11 -19.46 -14.24
CA ALA A 305 7.52 -20.35 -13.17
C ALA A 305 8.30 -21.56 -13.70
N ASN A 306 9.36 -21.91 -12.97
CA ASN A 306 10.23 -23.06 -13.30
C ASN A 306 10.95 -22.98 -14.65
N MET A 307 11.01 -21.80 -15.27
CA MET A 307 11.87 -21.56 -16.43
C MET A 307 13.34 -21.68 -16.04
N LYS A 308 14.16 -22.17 -16.97
CA LYS A 308 15.60 -22.30 -16.83
C LYS A 308 16.28 -21.87 -18.12
N GLU A 309 17.51 -21.36 -18.02
CA GLU A 309 18.40 -21.26 -19.17
C GLU A 309 18.75 -22.68 -19.64
N SER A 310 18.75 -22.92 -20.94
CA SER A 310 19.11 -24.20 -21.56
C SER A 310 19.60 -23.92 -22.97
N TYR A 311 20.86 -24.24 -23.24
CA TYR A 311 21.46 -24.10 -24.56
C TYR A 311 21.00 -25.15 -25.57
N GLU A 312 20.24 -26.15 -25.10
CA GLU A 312 19.65 -27.18 -25.96
C GLU A 312 18.35 -26.73 -26.63
N GLU A 313 17.72 -25.64 -26.10
CA GLU A 313 16.50 -25.08 -26.61
C GLU A 313 16.77 -24.03 -27.71
N GLU A 314 15.91 -23.96 -28.70
CA GLU A 314 16.06 -23.05 -29.86
C GLU A 314 16.24 -21.59 -29.46
N ASN A 315 15.56 -21.16 -28.37
CA ASN A 315 15.65 -19.82 -27.83
C ASN A 315 16.57 -19.68 -26.59
N GLY A 316 17.33 -20.72 -26.26
CA GLY A 316 18.20 -20.75 -25.10
C GLY A 316 17.50 -20.84 -23.74
N PHE A 317 16.17 -21.09 -23.71
CA PHE A 317 15.38 -21.18 -22.47
C PHE A 317 14.35 -22.31 -22.52
N TYR A 318 14.38 -23.17 -21.51
CA TYR A 318 13.38 -24.20 -21.31
C TYR A 318 12.13 -23.63 -20.65
N THR A 319 10.97 -23.82 -21.29
CA THR A 319 9.64 -23.46 -20.73
C THR A 319 8.91 -24.73 -20.29
N PRO A 320 8.62 -24.92 -18.99
CA PRO A 320 7.99 -26.14 -18.49
C PRO A 320 6.50 -26.20 -18.87
N PRO A 321 5.89 -27.43 -18.82
CA PRO A 321 4.46 -27.57 -19.07
C PRO A 321 3.62 -26.86 -18.01
N ALA A 322 2.40 -26.42 -18.38
CA ALA A 322 1.50 -25.60 -17.54
C ALA A 322 1.27 -26.17 -16.12
N LYS A 323 1.21 -27.49 -15.96
CA LYS A 323 1.09 -28.14 -14.64
C LYS A 323 2.22 -27.82 -13.65
N LYS A 324 3.41 -27.46 -14.16
CA LYS A 324 4.54 -26.98 -13.35
C LYS A 324 4.53 -25.48 -13.12
N GLN A 325 3.61 -24.77 -13.75
CA GLN A 325 3.43 -23.33 -13.69
C GLN A 325 2.19 -22.93 -12.88
N MET A 326 1.48 -23.91 -12.30
CA MET A 326 0.27 -23.70 -11.51
C MET A 326 0.47 -24.08 -10.05
N ALA A 327 -0.16 -23.32 -9.16
CA ALA A 327 -0.24 -23.64 -7.76
C ALA A 327 -1.61 -23.29 -7.17
N LEU A 328 -1.98 -24.04 -6.12
CA LEU A 328 -3.10 -23.74 -5.25
C LEU A 328 -2.57 -23.63 -3.82
N GLY A 329 -2.78 -22.49 -3.19
CA GLY A 329 -2.29 -22.17 -1.86
C GLY A 329 -3.40 -21.91 -0.87
N LEU A 330 -3.08 -22.03 0.39
CA LEU A 330 -3.91 -21.60 1.52
C LEU A 330 -3.18 -20.48 2.27
N SER A 331 -3.91 -19.42 2.62
CA SER A 331 -3.35 -18.30 3.36
C SER A 331 -4.26 -17.79 4.47
N ALA A 332 -3.66 -17.33 5.56
CA ALA A 332 -4.32 -16.48 6.55
C ALA A 332 -4.35 -15.03 6.03
N ARG A 333 -5.44 -14.33 6.27
CA ARG A 333 -5.68 -12.96 5.84
C ARG A 333 -6.02 -12.05 7.02
N GLY A 334 -5.42 -10.86 7.04
CA GLY A 334 -5.79 -9.78 7.95
C GLY A 334 -6.00 -8.50 7.14
N GLU A 335 -7.07 -7.77 7.41
CA GLU A 335 -7.39 -6.57 6.67
C GLU A 335 -7.81 -5.43 7.60
N PHE A 336 -7.23 -4.26 7.34
CA PHE A 336 -7.61 -2.99 7.93
C PHE A 336 -8.48 -2.21 6.97
N VAL A 337 -9.70 -1.96 7.39
CA VAL A 337 -10.76 -1.38 6.56
C VAL A 337 -10.95 0.08 6.93
N MET A 338 -10.98 0.93 5.91
CA MET A 338 -11.14 2.37 6.00
C MET A 338 -12.25 2.83 5.05
N PRO A 339 -12.68 4.08 5.12
CA PRO A 339 -13.57 4.61 4.09
C PRO A 339 -12.93 4.47 2.69
N TYR A 340 -13.61 3.83 1.76
CA TYR A 340 -13.22 3.57 0.36
C TYR A 340 -12.00 2.67 0.15
N PHE A 341 -11.22 2.35 1.18
CA PHE A 341 -9.98 1.60 1.05
C PHE A 341 -9.91 0.47 2.07
N THR A 342 -9.25 -0.61 1.69
CA THR A 342 -8.89 -1.70 2.60
C THR A 342 -7.46 -2.11 2.33
N VAL A 343 -6.61 -2.08 3.34
CA VAL A 343 -5.25 -2.60 3.27
C VAL A 343 -5.23 -3.98 3.88
N GLY A 344 -4.71 -4.95 3.15
CA GLY A 344 -4.65 -6.35 3.55
C GLY A 344 -3.25 -6.92 3.55
N ILE A 345 -3.02 -7.84 4.46
CA ILE A 345 -1.85 -8.71 4.49
C ILE A 345 -2.31 -10.16 4.41
N GLY A 346 -1.53 -10.99 3.74
CA GLY A 346 -1.74 -12.43 3.67
C GLY A 346 -0.44 -13.18 3.91
N LEU A 347 -0.53 -14.31 4.62
CA LEU A 347 0.56 -15.24 4.84
C LEU A 347 0.09 -16.62 4.43
N GLY A 348 0.74 -17.27 3.48
CA GLY A 348 0.29 -18.54 2.93
C GLY A 348 1.40 -19.43 2.42
N ALA A 349 1.01 -20.64 2.07
CA ALA A 349 1.85 -21.63 1.43
C ALA A 349 1.09 -22.32 0.30
N ASN A 350 1.79 -22.61 -0.78
CA ASN A 350 1.24 -23.42 -1.86
C ASN A 350 1.18 -24.90 -1.41
N VAL A 351 -0.04 -25.44 -1.36
CA VAL A 351 -0.31 -26.83 -0.91
C VAL A 351 -0.39 -27.81 -2.06
N LEU A 352 -0.83 -27.37 -3.24
CA LEU A 352 -0.79 -28.11 -4.50
C LEU A 352 0.04 -27.32 -5.50
N HIS A 353 1.14 -27.92 -5.99
CA HIS A 353 2.07 -27.24 -6.86
C HIS A 353 2.92 -28.20 -7.70
N GLY A 354 3.48 -27.72 -8.81
CA GLY A 354 4.36 -28.46 -9.71
C GLY A 354 5.84 -28.54 -9.29
N GLY A 355 6.18 -28.12 -8.06
CA GLY A 355 7.56 -28.05 -7.56
C GLY A 355 8.30 -26.76 -7.96
N GLY A 356 9.59 -26.68 -7.61
CA GLY A 356 10.45 -25.53 -7.94
C GLY A 356 9.92 -24.20 -7.41
N ASP A 357 9.81 -23.19 -8.26
CA ASP A 357 9.30 -21.84 -7.92
C ASP A 357 7.90 -21.86 -7.31
N MET A 358 7.09 -22.85 -7.65
CA MET A 358 5.73 -23.01 -7.13
C MET A 358 5.69 -23.61 -5.72
N LYS A 359 6.78 -24.24 -5.24
CA LYS A 359 6.90 -24.70 -3.85
C LYS A 359 7.39 -23.55 -2.99
N SER A 360 6.47 -22.69 -2.53
CA SER A 360 6.87 -21.52 -1.78
C SER A 360 5.92 -21.18 -0.63
N PHE A 361 6.49 -20.59 0.40
CA PHE A 361 5.78 -19.77 1.35
C PHE A 361 5.67 -18.34 0.78
N TYR A 362 4.48 -17.76 0.80
CA TYR A 362 4.25 -16.48 0.17
C TYR A 362 3.57 -15.48 1.10
N GLN A 363 3.80 -14.20 0.81
CA GLN A 363 3.13 -13.08 1.47
C GLN A 363 2.40 -12.26 0.42
N ILE A 364 1.25 -11.73 0.79
CA ILE A 364 0.48 -10.84 -0.06
C ILE A 364 0.29 -9.53 0.68
N LEU A 365 0.63 -8.43 0.02
CA LEU A 365 0.19 -7.09 0.35
C LEU A 365 -0.90 -6.71 -0.63
N ALA A 366 -2.02 -6.20 -0.13
CA ALA A 366 -3.12 -5.82 -0.99
C ALA A 366 -3.73 -4.49 -0.57
N LEU A 367 -4.05 -3.67 -1.56
CA LEU A 367 -4.93 -2.52 -1.46
C LEU A 367 -6.21 -2.85 -2.24
N LYS A 368 -7.35 -2.76 -1.57
CA LYS A 368 -8.67 -2.84 -2.20
C LYS A 368 -9.28 -1.45 -2.19
N ILE A 369 -9.78 -0.99 -3.34
CA ILE A 369 -10.44 0.30 -3.52
C ILE A 369 -11.91 0.01 -3.81
N ASP A 370 -12.80 0.35 -2.88
CA ASP A 370 -14.22 0.08 -3.01
C ASP A 370 -14.83 0.95 -4.13
N VAL A 371 -15.34 0.32 -5.19
CA VAL A 371 -16.04 0.96 -6.32
C VAL A 371 -17.53 1.03 -6.04
N THR A 372 -18.07 -0.04 -5.50
CA THR A 372 -19.46 -0.11 -5.01
C THR A 372 -19.45 -0.67 -3.60
N ARG A 373 -20.63 -0.85 -3.01
CA ARG A 373 -20.75 -1.51 -1.71
C ARG A 373 -20.10 -2.91 -1.68
N ASN A 374 -20.15 -3.64 -2.78
CA ASN A 374 -19.72 -5.03 -2.85
C ASN A 374 -18.57 -5.28 -3.82
N SER A 375 -18.30 -4.39 -4.78
CA SER A 375 -17.21 -4.55 -5.74
C SER A 375 -16.05 -3.61 -5.45
N TYR A 376 -14.85 -4.09 -5.70
CA TYR A 376 -13.62 -3.36 -5.46
C TYR A 376 -12.57 -3.63 -6.55
N LEU A 377 -11.70 -2.64 -6.77
CA LEU A 377 -10.44 -2.84 -7.47
C LEU A 377 -9.45 -3.46 -6.49
N HIS A 378 -8.64 -4.37 -7.00
CA HIS A 378 -7.59 -5.04 -6.23
C HIS A 378 -6.22 -4.74 -6.82
N ILE A 379 -5.34 -4.21 -5.99
CA ILE A 379 -3.94 -3.98 -6.31
C ILE A 379 -3.13 -4.69 -5.25
N GLY A 380 -2.58 -5.83 -5.61
CA GLY A 380 -1.83 -6.68 -4.69
C GLY A 380 -0.41 -6.90 -5.18
N TYR A 381 0.43 -7.34 -4.28
CA TYR A 381 1.78 -7.77 -4.56
C TYR A 381 2.09 -9.06 -3.81
N ASN A 382 2.54 -10.07 -4.55
CA ASN A 382 2.98 -11.33 -4.00
C ASN A 382 4.49 -11.29 -3.78
N LEU A 383 4.92 -11.65 -2.57
CA LEU A 383 6.32 -11.87 -2.19
C LEU A 383 6.53 -13.35 -1.92
N ARG A 384 7.71 -13.86 -2.23
CA ARG A 384 8.15 -15.21 -1.90
C ARG A 384 9.21 -15.15 -0.80
N GLU A 385 9.11 -16.04 0.19
CA GLU A 385 10.10 -16.20 1.26
C GLU A 385 10.44 -14.88 2.00
N PHE A 386 9.46 -13.96 2.13
CA PHE A 386 9.55 -12.63 2.78
C PHE A 386 10.48 -11.60 2.13
N HIS A 387 11.27 -11.96 1.16
CA HIS A 387 12.27 -11.05 0.57
C HIS A 387 12.34 -11.09 -0.95
N GLU A 388 11.84 -12.14 -1.59
CA GLU A 388 11.90 -12.25 -3.03
C GLU A 388 10.65 -11.62 -3.67
N PRO A 389 10.82 -10.55 -4.45
CA PRO A 389 9.74 -9.99 -5.26
C PRO A 389 9.22 -11.04 -6.24
N ASN A 390 7.91 -11.25 -6.30
CA ASN A 390 7.33 -12.23 -7.19
C ASN A 390 6.52 -11.56 -8.30
N TYR A 391 5.23 -11.26 -8.10
CA TYR A 391 4.39 -10.68 -9.14
C TYR A 391 3.36 -9.71 -8.59
N LEU A 392 2.96 -8.78 -9.46
CA LEU A 392 1.88 -7.85 -9.22
C LEU A 392 0.53 -8.58 -9.41
N MET A 393 -0.50 -8.19 -8.64
CA MET A 393 -1.85 -8.73 -8.68
C MET A 393 -2.84 -7.60 -8.95
N LEU A 394 -3.09 -7.29 -10.22
CA LEU A 394 -4.05 -6.26 -10.62
C LEU A 394 -5.37 -6.92 -10.95
N GLY A 395 -6.46 -6.49 -10.31
CA GLY A 395 -7.71 -7.20 -10.49
C GLY A 395 -8.94 -6.50 -9.98
N ILE A 396 -10.01 -7.25 -10.00
CA ILE A 396 -11.32 -6.87 -9.49
C ILE A 396 -11.81 -7.92 -8.51
N GLY A 397 -12.60 -7.49 -7.56
CA GLY A 397 -13.20 -8.42 -6.61
C GLY A 397 -14.63 -8.06 -6.28
N TYR A 398 -15.32 -9.07 -5.76
CA TYR A 398 -16.70 -8.95 -5.29
C TYR A 398 -16.84 -9.58 -3.90
N ARG A 399 -17.57 -8.90 -3.02
CA ARG A 399 -17.84 -9.31 -1.64
C ARG A 399 -19.29 -9.75 -1.48
N PHE A 400 -19.47 -11.03 -1.27
CA PHE A 400 -20.79 -11.62 -0.95
C PHE A 400 -21.07 -11.48 0.56
N ASN A 401 -22.35 -11.47 0.92
CA ASN A 401 -22.83 -11.38 2.31
C ASN A 401 -22.23 -10.17 3.08
N ASN A 402 -22.09 -9.04 2.41
CA ASN A 402 -21.60 -7.82 3.02
C ASN A 402 -22.71 -7.12 3.82
N LYS A 403 -22.68 -7.28 5.15
CA LYS A 403 -23.66 -6.67 6.07
C LYS A 403 -23.17 -5.37 6.70
N ARG A 404 -22.08 -4.78 6.14
CA ARG A 404 -21.51 -3.53 6.66
C ARG A 404 -22.55 -2.41 6.58
N PRO A 405 -22.77 -1.62 7.68
CA PRO A 405 -23.66 -0.49 7.65
C PRO A 405 -23.25 0.56 6.62
N LYS A 406 -24.24 1.18 5.95
CA LYS A 406 -23.98 2.35 5.11
C LYS A 406 -23.83 3.56 6.04
N LEU A 407 -22.64 4.18 6.01
CA LEU A 407 -22.31 5.35 6.82
C LEU A 407 -22.39 6.66 6.02
N PHE A 408 -22.50 6.55 4.69
CA PHE A 408 -22.54 7.67 3.75
C PHE A 408 -23.81 7.64 2.91
#